data_3839015e547ffd483df4f9c8fed84c01
#
_entry.id   3839015e547ffd483df4f9c8fed84c01
#
_cell.length_a   1.000
_cell.length_b   1.000
_cell.length_c   1.000
_cell.angle_alpha   90.00
_cell.angle_beta   90.00
_cell.angle_gamma   90.00
#
_symmetry.space_group_name_H-M   'P 1'
#
loop_
_entity.id
_entity.type
_entity.pdbx_description
1 polymer ?
#
loop_
_entity_poly.entity_id
_entity_poly.type
_entity_poly.pdbx_seq_one_letter_code
_entity_poly.pdbx_strand_id
1 'polypeptide(L)'
;TYGNTQAKGDGPYAGEANTSIIIAAQVAIGDDGSTYAARICNELQITEDDKTYGDWYLPSKEELNLMYQNKATIDATVGANGGSGFASAYYWSSTEVGKEIVWGQGFDNGSQGFGRKDGTAHVRAARAF
;
A
#
# COMPACT_ATOMS: atom_id res chain seq x y z
N THR A 1 -8.30 12.59 7.06
CA THR A 1 -9.23 13.29 6.14
C THR A 1 -9.65 12.37 5.01
N TYR A 2 -10.91 12.30 4.74
CA TYR A 2 -11.40 11.52 3.62
C TYR A 2 -11.76 12.36 2.42
N GLY A 3 -11.63 11.79 1.25
CA GLY A 3 -12.11 12.37 0.03
C GLY A 3 -12.20 11.29 -1.05
N ASN A 4 -12.95 11.57 -2.08
CA ASN A 4 -12.98 10.72 -3.25
C ASN A 4 -11.78 11.10 -4.12
N THR A 5 -10.75 10.26 -4.11
CA THR A 5 -9.49 10.55 -4.79
C THR A 5 -9.49 10.14 -6.25
N GLN A 6 -10.42 9.27 -6.65
CA GLN A 6 -10.46 8.63 -7.98
C GLN A 6 -9.28 7.67 -8.23
N ALA A 7 -8.54 7.28 -7.21
CA ALA A 7 -7.48 6.30 -7.31
C ALA A 7 -8.08 4.89 -7.41
N LYS A 8 -8.57 4.52 -8.57
CA LYS A 8 -9.35 3.29 -8.80
C LYS A 8 -8.66 2.26 -9.67
N GLY A 9 -7.40 2.47 -10.01
CA GLY A 9 -6.63 1.47 -10.74
C GLY A 9 -6.43 0.22 -9.89
N ASP A 10 -6.72 -0.96 -10.41
CA ASP A 10 -6.59 -2.22 -9.67
C ASP A 10 -5.70 -3.26 -10.36
N GLY A 11 -5.09 -2.90 -11.48
CA GLY A 11 -4.21 -3.80 -12.21
C GLY A 11 -2.79 -3.84 -11.66
N PRO A 12 -1.95 -4.77 -12.19
CA PRO A 12 -0.51 -4.73 -11.94
C PRO A 12 0.04 -3.38 -12.40
N TYR A 13 0.95 -2.79 -11.63
CA TYR A 13 1.53 -1.46 -11.87
C TYR A 13 0.59 -0.28 -11.60
N ALA A 14 -0.64 -0.51 -11.16
CA ALA A 14 -1.55 0.58 -10.84
C ALA A 14 -1.24 1.28 -9.51
N GLY A 15 -0.52 0.63 -8.60
CA GLY A 15 -0.27 1.15 -7.25
C GLY A 15 0.51 2.45 -7.24
N GLU A 16 1.50 2.59 -8.09
CA GLU A 16 2.32 3.81 -8.18
C GLU A 16 1.46 5.01 -8.58
N ALA A 17 0.67 4.86 -9.65
CA ALA A 17 -0.23 5.92 -10.10
C ALA A 17 -1.29 6.23 -9.04
N ASN A 18 -1.89 5.22 -8.41
CA ASN A 18 -2.87 5.41 -7.34
C ASN A 18 -2.25 6.19 -6.17
N THR A 19 -1.04 5.85 -5.76
CA THR A 19 -0.35 6.52 -4.67
C THR A 19 -0.18 8.02 -4.98
N SER A 20 0.26 8.35 -6.18
CA SER A 20 0.42 9.74 -6.62
C SER A 20 -0.92 10.48 -6.62
N ILE A 21 -1.98 9.85 -7.09
CA ILE A 21 -3.32 10.44 -7.12
C ILE A 21 -3.82 10.70 -5.70
N ILE A 22 -3.63 9.75 -4.78
CA ILE A 22 -4.07 9.89 -3.39
C ILE A 22 -3.35 11.07 -2.73
N ILE A 23 -2.03 11.18 -2.90
CA ILE A 23 -1.24 12.27 -2.32
C ILE A 23 -1.70 13.61 -2.88
N ALA A 24 -1.88 13.72 -4.19
CA ALA A 24 -2.35 14.95 -4.82
C ALA A 24 -3.75 15.35 -4.30
N ALA A 25 -4.65 14.39 -4.14
CA ALA A 25 -5.99 14.64 -3.63
C ALA A 25 -5.96 15.11 -2.17
N GLN A 26 -5.12 14.51 -1.32
CA GLN A 26 -4.99 14.92 0.07
C GLN A 26 -4.45 16.34 0.19
N VAL A 27 -3.49 16.72 -0.63
CA VAL A 27 -2.99 18.11 -0.68
C VAL A 27 -4.10 19.06 -1.09
N ALA A 28 -4.90 18.69 -2.09
CA ALA A 28 -5.97 19.55 -2.61
C ALA A 28 -7.10 19.78 -1.59
N ILE A 29 -7.40 18.81 -0.74
CA ILE A 29 -8.47 18.95 0.27
C ILE A 29 -7.98 19.51 1.61
N GLY A 30 -6.74 19.97 1.67
CA GLY A 30 -6.20 20.60 2.87
C GLY A 30 -5.65 19.57 3.87
N ASP A 31 -4.66 18.82 3.43
CA ASP A 31 -3.93 17.87 4.27
C ASP A 31 -3.43 18.56 5.54
N ASP A 32 -3.78 18.00 6.69
CA ASP A 32 -3.40 18.53 8.00
C ASP A 32 -2.03 18.01 8.49
N GLY A 33 -1.30 17.29 7.63
CA GLY A 33 -0.01 16.69 7.96
C GLY A 33 -0.09 15.33 8.63
N SER A 34 -1.29 14.80 8.88
CA SER A 34 -1.47 13.46 9.45
C SER A 34 -0.95 12.40 8.49
N THR A 35 -0.43 11.31 9.04
CA THR A 35 0.02 10.19 8.22
C THR A 35 -1.16 9.37 7.69
N TYR A 36 -1.02 8.87 6.48
CA TYR A 36 -1.95 7.92 5.87
C TYR A 36 -1.15 6.92 5.01
N ALA A 37 -1.77 5.79 4.66
CA ALA A 37 -1.05 4.67 4.05
C ALA A 37 -0.20 5.04 2.83
N ALA A 38 -0.76 5.79 1.88
CA ALA A 38 -0.03 6.20 0.69
C ALA A 38 1.16 7.11 1.01
N ARG A 39 1.00 8.01 1.96
CA ARG A 39 2.08 8.91 2.41
C ARG A 39 3.21 8.14 3.07
N ILE A 40 2.87 7.19 3.94
CA ILE A 40 3.88 6.33 4.60
C ILE A 40 4.74 5.63 3.55
N CYS A 41 4.13 5.06 2.53
CA CYS A 41 4.86 4.40 1.45
C CYS A 41 5.69 5.41 0.63
N ASN A 42 5.11 6.55 0.27
CA ASN A 42 5.77 7.56 -0.55
C ASN A 42 6.99 8.17 0.15
N GLU A 43 6.94 8.34 1.45
CA GLU A 43 8.03 8.92 2.23
C GLU A 43 9.08 7.91 2.67
N LEU A 44 8.83 6.62 2.47
CA LEU A 44 9.77 5.57 2.86
C LEU A 44 11.07 5.69 2.07
N GLN A 45 12.19 5.66 2.79
CA GLN A 45 13.51 5.63 2.20
C GLN A 45 14.31 4.52 2.86
N ILE A 46 14.89 3.65 2.05
CA ILE A 46 15.74 2.56 2.52
C ILE A 46 17.08 2.67 1.83
N THR A 47 18.15 2.72 2.63
CA THR A 47 19.53 2.77 2.13
C THR A 47 20.16 1.39 2.28
N GLU A 48 20.70 0.88 1.19
CA GLU A 48 21.38 -0.39 1.13
C GLU A 48 22.56 -0.28 0.15
N ASP A 49 23.75 -0.70 0.56
CA ASP A 49 24.96 -0.62 -0.25
C ASP A 49 25.21 0.79 -0.81
N ASP A 50 25.07 1.81 0.03
CA ASP A 50 25.24 3.23 -0.29
C ASP A 50 24.23 3.77 -1.31
N LYS A 51 23.19 3.02 -1.63
CA LYS A 51 22.06 3.47 -2.47
C LYS A 51 20.82 3.68 -1.62
N THR A 52 20.14 4.80 -1.85
CA THR A 52 18.87 5.11 -1.20
C THR A 52 17.73 4.91 -2.19
N TYR A 53 16.74 4.09 -1.80
CA TYR A 53 15.54 3.82 -2.59
C TYR A 53 14.38 4.55 -1.93
N GLY A 54 13.74 5.44 -2.68
CA GLY A 54 12.65 6.28 -2.17
C GLY A 54 11.42 6.31 -3.07
N ASP A 55 11.38 5.47 -4.09
CA ASP A 55 10.27 5.38 -5.05
C ASP A 55 9.24 4.32 -4.67
N TRP A 56 9.01 4.16 -3.38
CA TRP A 56 8.04 3.21 -2.83
C TRP A 56 6.60 3.71 -3.02
N TYR A 57 5.69 2.78 -3.17
CA TYR A 57 4.28 3.10 -3.32
C TYR A 57 3.39 2.08 -2.62
N LEU A 58 2.13 2.45 -2.40
CA LEU A 58 1.12 1.57 -1.83
C LEU A 58 0.56 0.67 -2.95
N PRO A 59 0.65 -0.66 -2.81
CA PRO A 59 0.19 -1.58 -3.85
C PRO A 59 -1.28 -1.38 -4.19
N SER A 60 -1.62 -1.58 -5.47
CA SER A 60 -3.02 -1.67 -5.88
C SER A 60 -3.65 -2.95 -5.35
N LYS A 61 -4.97 -3.08 -5.50
CA LYS A 61 -5.71 -4.28 -5.13
C LYS A 61 -5.08 -5.54 -5.75
N GLU A 62 -4.80 -5.52 -7.05
CA GLU A 62 -4.20 -6.67 -7.75
C GLU A 62 -2.76 -6.93 -7.33
N GLU A 63 -1.97 -5.88 -7.19
CA GLU A 63 -0.59 -6.03 -6.74
C GLU A 63 -0.53 -6.65 -5.34
N LEU A 64 -1.42 -6.23 -4.44
CA LEU A 64 -1.51 -6.79 -3.10
C LEU A 64 -1.90 -8.26 -3.14
N ASN A 65 -2.82 -8.63 -4.04
CA ASN A 65 -3.20 -10.03 -4.24
C ASN A 65 -2.04 -10.88 -4.77
N LEU A 66 -1.25 -10.34 -5.70
CA LEU A 66 -0.06 -11.02 -6.19
C LEU A 66 0.96 -11.24 -5.06
N MET A 67 1.11 -10.28 -4.19
CA MET A 67 1.97 -10.39 -3.00
C MET A 67 1.46 -11.50 -2.08
N TYR A 68 0.16 -11.60 -1.87
CA TYR A 68 -0.44 -12.67 -1.07
C TYR A 68 -0.19 -14.05 -1.69
N GLN A 69 -0.39 -14.18 -3.00
CA GLN A 69 -0.16 -15.44 -3.72
C GLN A 69 1.29 -15.90 -3.63
N ASN A 70 2.23 -14.98 -3.49
CA ASN A 70 3.66 -15.26 -3.37
C ASN A 70 4.18 -15.07 -1.95
N LYS A 71 3.29 -15.03 -0.98
CA LYS A 71 3.61 -14.73 0.43
C LYS A 71 4.73 -15.60 0.97
N ALA A 72 4.68 -16.91 0.75
CA ALA A 72 5.69 -17.82 1.27
C ALA A 72 7.09 -17.50 0.73
N THR A 73 7.20 -17.25 -0.56
CA THR A 73 8.47 -16.87 -1.20
C THR A 73 8.97 -15.53 -0.69
N ILE A 74 8.08 -14.54 -0.58
CA ILE A 74 8.43 -13.21 -0.09
C ILE A 74 8.91 -13.30 1.36
N ASP A 75 8.18 -13.99 2.23
CA ASP A 75 8.52 -14.14 3.63
C ASP A 75 9.88 -14.83 3.81
N ALA A 76 10.15 -15.88 3.04
CA ALA A 76 11.42 -16.58 3.09
C ALA A 76 12.58 -15.70 2.65
N THR A 77 12.42 -14.96 1.56
CA THR A 77 13.46 -14.07 1.02
C THR A 77 13.73 -12.89 1.97
N VAL A 78 12.68 -12.26 2.47
CA VAL A 78 12.80 -11.14 3.41
C VAL A 78 13.44 -11.60 4.72
N GLY A 79 13.02 -12.75 5.25
CA GLY A 79 13.61 -13.32 6.45
C GLY A 79 15.09 -13.64 6.31
N ALA A 80 15.49 -14.17 5.16
CA ALA A 80 16.90 -14.47 4.87
C ALA A 80 17.77 -13.22 4.81
N ASN A 81 17.18 -12.06 4.57
CA ASN A 81 17.88 -10.78 4.45
C ASN A 81 17.64 -9.85 5.66
N GLY A 82 17.16 -10.39 6.77
CA GLY A 82 17.01 -9.65 8.02
C GLY A 82 15.76 -8.78 8.11
N GLY A 83 14.83 -8.92 7.18
CA GLY A 83 13.56 -8.18 7.20
C GLY A 83 12.43 -8.96 7.86
N SER A 84 11.26 -8.39 7.86
CA SER A 84 10.05 -8.99 8.42
C SER A 84 9.09 -9.45 7.32
N GLY A 85 8.59 -10.67 7.45
CA GLY A 85 7.55 -11.19 6.57
C GLY A 85 6.19 -10.54 6.83
N PHE A 86 5.18 -11.01 6.10
CA PHE A 86 3.81 -10.52 6.29
C PHE A 86 3.21 -11.05 7.59
N ALA A 87 2.49 -10.18 8.30
CA ALA A 87 1.67 -10.61 9.42
C ALA A 87 0.38 -11.27 8.90
N SER A 88 -0.23 -12.13 9.73
CA SER A 88 -1.57 -12.68 9.46
C SER A 88 -2.62 -11.62 9.79
N ALA A 89 -2.69 -10.58 8.99
CA ALA A 89 -3.48 -9.40 9.25
C ALA A 89 -4.04 -8.81 7.96
N TYR A 90 -4.87 -7.79 8.10
CA TYR A 90 -5.46 -7.08 6.98
C TYR A 90 -4.52 -5.97 6.51
N TYR A 91 -4.33 -5.89 5.20
CA TYR A 91 -3.46 -4.89 4.58
C TYR A 91 -4.24 -3.97 3.65
N TRP A 92 -3.95 -2.68 3.69
CA TRP A 92 -4.54 -1.69 2.80
C TRP A 92 -3.97 -1.77 1.39
N SER A 93 -4.83 -1.58 0.39
CA SER A 93 -4.40 -1.30 -0.99
C SER A 93 -4.56 0.19 -1.28
N SER A 94 -4.05 0.62 -2.44
CA SER A 94 -4.24 1.98 -2.95
C SER A 94 -5.50 2.11 -3.81
N THR A 95 -6.25 1.03 -4.02
CA THR A 95 -7.44 1.03 -4.87
C THR A 95 -8.67 1.46 -4.07
N GLU A 96 -9.20 2.63 -4.41
CA GLU A 96 -10.34 3.23 -3.74
C GLU A 96 -11.66 2.63 -4.23
N VAL A 97 -12.60 2.41 -3.33
CA VAL A 97 -13.99 2.07 -3.66
C VAL A 97 -14.82 3.35 -3.81
N GLY A 98 -14.66 4.27 -2.88
CA GLY A 98 -15.37 5.52 -2.85
C GLY A 98 -14.78 6.49 -1.84
N LYS A 99 -15.55 7.48 -1.47
CA LYS A 99 -15.10 8.55 -0.58
C LYS A 99 -14.54 8.03 0.75
N GLU A 100 -15.21 7.04 1.34
CA GLU A 100 -14.90 6.59 2.70
C GLU A 100 -14.30 5.19 2.76
N ILE A 101 -14.25 4.47 1.64
CA ILE A 101 -13.97 3.04 1.59
C ILE A 101 -12.86 2.74 0.60
N VAL A 102 -11.96 1.85 1.00
CA VAL A 102 -10.81 1.41 0.20
C VAL A 102 -10.70 -0.12 0.24
N TRP A 103 -10.21 -0.70 -0.85
CA TRP A 103 -9.94 -2.13 -0.92
C TRP A 103 -8.74 -2.50 -0.06
N GLY A 104 -8.79 -3.72 0.46
CA GLY A 104 -7.68 -4.32 1.17
C GLY A 104 -7.75 -5.84 1.09
N GLN A 105 -6.84 -6.51 1.77
CA GLN A 105 -6.76 -7.98 1.72
C GLN A 105 -6.26 -8.53 3.04
N GLY A 106 -6.93 -9.60 3.52
CA GLY A 106 -6.47 -10.36 4.65
C GLY A 106 -5.33 -11.29 4.25
N PHE A 107 -4.21 -11.23 4.93
CA PHE A 107 -3.07 -12.11 4.70
C PHE A 107 -3.12 -13.35 5.58
N ASP A 108 -4.20 -13.54 6.31
CA ASP A 108 -4.49 -14.77 7.03
C ASP A 108 -5.20 -15.81 6.13
N ASN A 109 -6.08 -15.37 5.25
CA ASN A 109 -6.86 -16.26 4.39
C ASN A 109 -6.98 -15.82 2.93
N GLY A 110 -6.42 -14.66 2.57
CA GLY A 110 -6.47 -14.15 1.21
C GLY A 110 -7.75 -13.45 0.81
N SER A 111 -8.70 -13.25 1.72
CA SER A 111 -9.95 -12.56 1.41
C SER A 111 -9.71 -11.12 1.02
N GLN A 112 -10.23 -10.73 -0.14
CA GLN A 112 -10.26 -9.33 -0.56
C GLN A 112 -11.58 -8.71 -0.12
N GLY A 113 -11.50 -7.55 0.50
CA GLY A 113 -12.66 -6.82 0.98
C GLY A 113 -12.35 -5.35 1.06
N PHE A 114 -13.26 -4.60 1.63
CA PHE A 114 -13.04 -3.17 1.78
C PHE A 114 -13.30 -2.75 3.22
N GLY A 115 -12.62 -1.70 3.62
CA GLY A 115 -12.76 -1.12 4.94
C GLY A 115 -12.81 0.39 4.85
N ARG A 116 -13.15 0.99 5.97
CA ARG A 116 -13.21 2.45 6.07
C ARG A 116 -11.81 3.04 6.11
N LYS A 117 -11.62 4.14 5.41
CA LYS A 117 -10.33 4.83 5.35
C LYS A 117 -9.85 5.35 6.71
N ASP A 118 -10.77 5.56 7.66
CA ASP A 118 -10.42 5.98 9.02
C ASP A 118 -10.08 4.81 9.96
N GLY A 119 -10.20 3.59 9.47
CA GLY A 119 -9.79 2.41 10.22
C GLY A 119 -8.29 2.21 10.18
N THR A 120 -7.81 1.24 10.94
CA THR A 120 -6.40 0.87 10.96
C THR A 120 -6.19 -0.49 10.31
N ALA A 121 -5.10 -0.62 9.57
CA ALA A 121 -4.67 -1.87 8.96
C ALA A 121 -3.17 -1.81 8.71
N HIS A 122 -2.61 -2.95 8.38
CA HIS A 122 -1.20 -3.02 8.03
C HIS A 122 -0.95 -2.42 6.64
N VAL A 123 0.27 -1.98 6.42
CA VAL A 123 0.70 -1.37 5.16
C VAL A 123 2.00 -2.05 4.73
N ARG A 124 2.09 -2.38 3.46
CA ARG A 124 3.33 -2.90 2.87
C ARG A 124 3.64 -2.10 1.61
N ALA A 125 4.76 -1.42 1.61
CA ALA A 125 5.20 -0.66 0.45
C ALA A 125 5.79 -1.60 -0.60
N ALA A 126 5.64 -1.23 -1.86
CA ALA A 126 6.22 -1.91 -3.00
C ALA A 126 7.01 -0.93 -3.85
N ARG A 127 7.87 -1.46 -4.69
CA ARG A 127 8.72 -0.68 -5.57
C ARG A 127 8.83 -1.38 -6.93
N ALA A 128 8.77 -0.61 -8.00
CA ALA A 128 8.96 -1.12 -9.35
C ALA A 128 10.44 -0.99 -9.76
N PHE A 129 10.87 -1.92 -10.58
CA PHE A 129 12.23 -1.94 -11.14
C PHE A 129 12.23 -1.60 -12.61
#